data_57465389a52bbfcb926ff4ee04270887
#
_entry.id   57465389a52bbfcb926ff4ee04270887
#
_cell.length_a   1.000
_cell.length_b   1.000
_cell.length_c   1.000
_cell.angle_alpha   90.00
_cell.angle_beta   90.00
_cell.angle_gamma   90.00
#
_symmetry.space_group_name_H-M   'P 1'
#
loop_
_entity.id
_entity.type
_entity.pdbx_description
1 polymer ?
#
loop_
_entity_poly.entity_id
_entity_poly.type
_entity_poly.pdbx_seq_one_letter_code
_entity_poly.pdbx_strand_id
1 'polypeptide(L)'
;MDIKFRIWDMDRKVMLDGQCVIFYGGDYYEEHFDFEVGAALNNIVVMQYTGLKDKNDVEIYEGDIVEAYFWNDKLKPVKEKGFIGFKSGSFIFNFGDGTWEYLDGYDDIFVVGNIYENKNLLNKGAEE
;
A
#
# COMPACT_ATOMS: atom_id res chain seq x y z
N MET A 1 12.97 -12.26 3.90
CA MET A 1 11.80 -11.39 3.76
C MET A 1 10.60 -12.22 3.37
N ASP A 2 9.50 -12.02 4.05
CA ASP A 2 8.25 -12.70 3.70
C ASP A 2 7.68 -12.08 2.44
N ILE A 3 7.26 -12.92 1.52
CA ILE A 3 6.56 -12.45 0.32
C ILE A 3 5.07 -12.55 0.60
N LYS A 4 4.41 -11.40 0.67
CA LYS A 4 2.98 -11.31 0.94
C LYS A 4 2.32 -10.36 -0.04
N PHE A 5 1.06 -10.63 -0.33
CA PHE A 5 0.26 -9.80 -1.20
C PHE A 5 -1.08 -9.51 -0.53
N ARG A 6 -1.66 -8.39 -0.90
CA ARG A 6 -3.07 -8.11 -0.65
C ARG A 6 -3.69 -7.68 -1.98
N ILE A 7 -5.00 -7.81 -2.08
CA ILE A 7 -5.70 -7.62 -3.34
C ILE A 7 -6.88 -6.69 -3.11
N TRP A 8 -6.95 -5.64 -3.91
CA TRP A 8 -8.10 -4.74 -3.91
C TRP A 8 -9.08 -5.20 -4.98
N ASP A 9 -10.29 -5.55 -4.56
CA ASP A 9 -11.38 -5.89 -5.48
C ASP A 9 -12.12 -4.59 -5.81
N MET A 10 -11.94 -4.12 -7.04
CA MET A 10 -12.50 -2.83 -7.47
C MET A 10 -14.01 -2.86 -7.63
N ASP A 11 -14.58 -4.03 -7.88
CA ASP A 11 -16.03 -4.17 -8.05
C ASP A 11 -16.76 -4.11 -6.72
N ARG A 12 -16.28 -4.87 -5.74
CA ARG A 12 -16.89 -4.91 -4.41
C ARG A 12 -16.35 -3.84 -3.46
N LYS A 13 -15.23 -3.21 -3.82
CA LYS A 13 -14.52 -2.20 -3.01
C LYS A 13 -14.12 -2.75 -1.65
N VAL A 14 -13.50 -3.91 -1.67
CA VAL A 14 -12.99 -4.57 -0.46
C VAL A 14 -11.52 -4.94 -0.65
N MET A 15 -10.79 -4.91 0.45
CA MET A 15 -9.40 -5.36 0.49
C MET A 15 -9.38 -6.81 0.95
N LEU A 16 -8.75 -7.68 0.14
CA LEU A 16 -8.63 -9.10 0.43
C LEU A 16 -7.20 -9.42 0.85
N ASP A 17 -7.08 -10.25 1.88
CA ASP A 17 -5.81 -10.81 2.28
C ASP A 17 -5.34 -11.78 1.18
N GLY A 18 -4.07 -11.68 0.78
CA GLY A 18 -3.54 -12.56 -0.25
C GLY A 18 -3.62 -14.04 0.09
N GLN A 19 -3.68 -14.39 1.38
CA GLN A 19 -3.85 -15.77 1.80
C GLN A 19 -5.25 -16.30 1.50
N CYS A 20 -6.21 -15.42 1.25
CA CYS A 20 -7.59 -15.80 0.95
C CYS A 20 -7.84 -15.84 -0.56
N VAL A 21 -6.81 -15.77 -1.38
CA VAL A 21 -6.93 -15.72 -2.84
C VAL A 21 -6.08 -16.81 -3.46
N ILE A 22 -6.66 -17.54 -4.40
CA ILE A 22 -6.00 -18.61 -5.14
C ILE A 22 -5.75 -18.13 -6.56
N PHE A 23 -4.54 -18.36 -7.07
CA PHE A 23 -4.22 -18.13 -8.46
C PHE A 23 -4.17 -19.48 -9.19
N TYR A 24 -5.04 -19.64 -10.20
CA TYR A 24 -5.12 -20.89 -10.93
C TYR A 24 -5.59 -20.62 -12.36
N GLY A 25 -4.91 -21.25 -13.32
CA GLY A 25 -5.30 -21.17 -14.71
C GLY A 25 -5.27 -19.77 -15.31
N GLY A 26 -4.46 -18.87 -14.74
CA GLY A 26 -4.37 -17.48 -15.22
C GLY A 26 -5.34 -16.52 -14.56
N ASP A 27 -6.19 -17.02 -13.65
CA ASP A 27 -7.19 -16.21 -12.97
C ASP A 27 -6.99 -16.25 -11.46
N TYR A 28 -7.58 -15.26 -10.77
CA TYR A 28 -7.58 -15.17 -9.32
C TYR A 28 -8.97 -15.50 -8.79
N TYR A 29 -9.01 -16.27 -7.71
CA TYR A 29 -10.25 -16.72 -7.07
C TYR A 29 -10.16 -16.46 -5.59
N GLU A 30 -11.26 -16.00 -4.99
CA GLU A 30 -11.35 -15.91 -3.54
C GLU A 30 -11.66 -17.29 -2.97
N GLU A 31 -10.88 -17.71 -1.96
CA GLU A 31 -11.11 -18.99 -1.30
C GLU A 31 -12.24 -18.84 -0.27
N HIS A 32 -13.25 -19.67 -0.37
CA HIS A 32 -14.36 -19.67 0.56
C HIS A 32 -14.13 -20.68 1.69
N PHE A 33 -14.69 -20.37 2.83
CA PHE A 33 -14.50 -21.16 4.05
C PHE A 33 -14.96 -22.61 3.92
N ASP A 34 -15.94 -22.89 3.10
CA ASP A 34 -16.48 -24.23 2.87
C ASP A 34 -15.79 -25.01 1.75
N PHE A 35 -14.59 -24.58 1.37
CA PHE A 35 -13.79 -25.17 0.30
C PHE A 35 -14.38 -25.00 -1.10
N GLU A 36 -15.42 -24.22 -1.24
CA GLU A 36 -15.88 -23.85 -2.57
C GLU A 36 -15.05 -22.69 -3.10
N VAL A 37 -14.77 -22.72 -4.38
CA VAL A 37 -14.07 -21.64 -5.06
C VAL A 37 -15.13 -20.77 -5.71
N GLY A 38 -15.10 -19.47 -5.41
CA GLY A 38 -16.04 -18.54 -6.01
C GLY A 38 -15.77 -18.29 -7.48
N ALA A 39 -16.51 -17.40 -8.08
CA ALA A 39 -16.26 -16.95 -9.44
C ALA A 39 -14.90 -16.25 -9.51
N ALA A 40 -14.29 -16.26 -10.68
CA ALA A 40 -13.02 -15.58 -10.90
C ALA A 40 -13.15 -14.09 -10.53
N LEU A 41 -12.14 -13.58 -9.85
CA LEU A 41 -12.04 -12.15 -9.56
C LEU A 41 -11.61 -11.41 -10.81
N ASN A 42 -12.33 -10.35 -11.14
CA ASN A 42 -12.01 -9.50 -12.29
C ASN A 42 -11.45 -8.17 -11.78
N ASN A 43 -11.41 -7.15 -12.26
CA ASN A 43 -11.05 -5.80 -11.78
C ASN A 43 -10.35 -5.78 -10.42
N ILE A 44 -9.19 -6.41 -10.33
CA ILE A 44 -8.43 -6.48 -9.10
C ILE A 44 -7.07 -5.79 -9.27
N VAL A 45 -6.54 -5.31 -8.14
CA VAL A 45 -5.18 -4.79 -8.07
C VAL A 45 -4.42 -5.60 -7.04
N VAL A 46 -3.30 -6.18 -7.46
CA VAL A 46 -2.44 -6.96 -6.58
C VAL A 46 -1.35 -6.03 -6.04
N MET A 47 -1.23 -5.96 -4.73
CA MET A 47 -0.24 -5.12 -4.06
C MET A 47 0.69 -5.97 -3.23
N GLN A 48 1.97 -5.69 -3.33
CA GLN A 48 3.00 -6.44 -2.64
C GLN A 48 3.37 -5.79 -1.31
N TYR A 49 3.60 -6.64 -0.30
CA TYR A 49 4.18 -6.21 0.96
C TYR A 49 5.63 -5.76 0.72
N THR A 50 5.99 -4.60 1.24
CA THR A 50 7.33 -4.03 1.06
C THR A 50 8.41 -4.77 1.83
N GLY A 51 8.05 -5.59 2.80
CA GLY A 51 8.99 -6.20 3.74
C GLY A 51 9.28 -5.31 4.94
N LEU A 52 8.70 -4.13 5.00
CA LEU A 52 8.91 -3.16 6.07
C LEU A 52 7.64 -2.97 6.89
N LYS A 53 7.83 -2.65 8.16
CA LYS A 53 6.75 -2.26 9.05
C LYS A 53 6.92 -0.81 9.45
N ASP A 54 5.80 -0.16 9.74
CA ASP A 54 5.84 1.23 10.19
C ASP A 54 6.20 1.31 11.69
N LYS A 55 6.22 2.50 12.24
CA LYS A 55 6.55 2.71 13.65
C LYS A 55 5.57 2.04 14.61
N ASN A 56 4.36 1.76 14.17
CA ASN A 56 3.34 1.07 14.96
C ASN A 56 3.28 -0.43 14.67
N ASP A 57 4.31 -0.97 14.02
CA ASP A 57 4.42 -2.39 13.66
C ASP A 57 3.38 -2.84 12.64
N VAL A 58 2.84 -1.92 11.86
CA VAL A 58 1.90 -2.20 10.77
C VAL A 58 2.68 -2.50 9.49
N GLU A 59 2.32 -3.57 8.81
CA GLU A 59 2.95 -3.95 7.54
C GLU A 59 2.66 -2.89 6.47
N ILE A 60 3.69 -2.52 5.73
CA ILE A 60 3.58 -1.51 4.67
C ILE A 60 3.49 -2.20 3.32
N TYR A 61 2.41 -1.93 2.59
CA TYR A 61 2.16 -2.48 1.26
C TYR A 61 2.20 -1.39 0.20
N GLU A 62 2.42 -1.81 -1.06
CA GLU A 62 2.16 -0.92 -2.19
C GLU A 62 0.76 -0.33 -2.06
N GLY A 63 0.62 0.95 -2.42
CA GLY A 63 -0.67 1.62 -2.34
C GLY A 63 -1.02 2.19 -0.98
N ASP A 64 -0.24 1.89 0.06
CA ASP A 64 -0.46 2.51 1.36
C ASP A 64 -0.18 4.00 1.30
N ILE A 65 -1.05 4.78 1.94
CA ILE A 65 -0.79 6.20 2.18
C ILE A 65 -0.05 6.29 3.51
N VAL A 66 1.09 6.96 3.49
CA VAL A 66 1.95 7.05 4.65
C VAL A 66 2.29 8.49 4.95
N GLU A 67 2.49 8.77 6.23
CA GLU A 67 3.11 10.00 6.69
C GLU A 67 4.54 9.65 7.11
N ALA A 68 5.50 10.42 6.64
CA ALA A 68 6.90 10.20 6.94
C ALA A 68 7.51 11.46 7.53
N TYR A 69 8.42 11.27 8.48
CA TYR A 69 9.13 12.36 9.12
C TYR A 69 10.61 12.25 8.83
N PHE A 70 11.24 13.38 8.57
CA PHE A 70 12.69 13.45 8.42
C PHE A 70 13.19 14.78 8.98
N TRP A 71 14.48 14.83 9.22
CA TRP A 71 15.12 16.05 9.75
C TRP A 71 15.69 16.85 8.59
N ASN A 72 15.31 18.12 8.50
CA ASN A 72 15.87 19.00 7.48
C ASN A 72 17.24 19.56 7.91
N ASP A 73 17.85 20.37 7.08
CA ASP A 73 19.17 20.97 7.34
C ASP A 73 19.21 21.81 8.60
N LYS A 74 18.07 22.26 9.06
CA LYS A 74 17.97 23.11 10.25
C LYS A 74 17.61 22.31 11.50
N LEU A 75 17.73 20.98 11.40
CA LEU A 75 17.41 20.05 12.48
C LEU A 75 15.96 20.17 12.98
N LYS A 76 15.05 20.47 12.07
CA LYS A 76 13.61 20.52 12.35
C LYS A 76 12.94 19.32 11.73
N PRO A 77 11.96 18.71 12.43
CA PRO A 77 11.20 17.62 11.84
C PRO A 77 10.30 18.18 10.74
N VAL A 78 10.30 17.50 9.60
CA VAL A 78 9.45 17.82 8.47
C VAL A 78 8.58 16.61 8.19
N LYS A 79 7.27 16.85 8.08
CA LYS A 79 6.31 15.79 7.77
C LYS A 79 5.96 15.84 6.29
N GLU A 80 6.04 14.69 5.65
CA GLU A 80 5.61 14.51 4.27
C GLU A 80 4.54 13.45 4.21
N LYS A 81 3.60 13.61 3.30
CA LYS A 81 2.57 12.60 3.05
C LYS A 81 2.64 12.16 1.59
N GLY A 82 2.48 10.89 1.37
CA GLY A 82 2.49 10.32 0.04
C GLY A 82 2.01 8.87 0.09
N PHE A 83 2.27 8.13 -0.98
CA PHE A 83 1.88 6.72 -1.04
C PHE A 83 3.03 5.87 -1.52
N ILE A 84 2.95 4.59 -1.20
CA ILE A 84 3.99 3.62 -1.55
C ILE A 84 3.75 3.15 -2.98
N GLY A 85 4.75 3.34 -3.83
CA GLY A 85 4.76 2.85 -5.19
C GLY A 85 5.93 1.93 -5.43
N PHE A 86 6.08 1.49 -6.67
CA PHE A 86 7.18 0.63 -7.10
C PHE A 86 7.75 1.18 -8.40
N LYS A 87 9.05 1.39 -8.43
CA LYS A 87 9.70 1.93 -9.62
C LYS A 87 11.14 1.43 -9.70
N SER A 88 11.50 0.97 -10.91
CA SER A 88 12.87 0.52 -11.19
C SER A 88 13.38 -0.52 -10.20
N GLY A 89 12.52 -1.45 -9.82
CA GLY A 89 12.88 -2.55 -8.93
C GLY A 89 12.85 -2.22 -7.45
N SER A 90 12.37 -1.05 -7.07
CA SER A 90 12.36 -0.63 -5.67
C SER A 90 11.01 -0.04 -5.26
N PHE A 91 10.68 -0.21 -3.98
CA PHE A 91 9.54 0.50 -3.40
C PHE A 91 9.94 1.95 -3.15
N ILE A 92 9.03 2.86 -3.44
CA ILE A 92 9.30 4.28 -3.35
C ILE A 92 8.20 5.00 -2.58
N PHE A 93 8.56 6.16 -2.06
CA PHE A 93 7.63 7.13 -1.50
C PHE A 93 7.26 8.10 -2.63
N ASN A 94 6.00 8.07 -3.05
CA ASN A 94 5.50 8.93 -4.12
C ASN A 94 4.75 10.10 -3.50
N PHE A 95 5.15 11.32 -3.83
CA PHE A 95 4.54 12.53 -3.25
C PHE A 95 3.19 12.90 -3.89
N GLY A 96 2.81 12.22 -4.96
CA GLY A 96 1.54 12.49 -5.63
C GLY A 96 1.57 13.59 -6.67
N ASP A 97 2.70 14.28 -6.82
CA ASP A 97 2.87 15.38 -7.77
C ASP A 97 3.82 15.04 -8.92
N GLY A 98 4.15 13.76 -9.07
CA GLY A 98 5.11 13.30 -10.07
C GLY A 98 6.51 13.13 -9.54
N THR A 99 6.79 13.59 -8.32
CA THR A 99 8.09 13.38 -7.68
C THR A 99 8.04 12.19 -6.73
N TRP A 100 9.21 11.61 -6.47
CA TRP A 100 9.32 10.42 -5.62
C TRP A 100 10.71 10.33 -5.00
N GLU A 101 10.81 9.56 -3.92
CA GLU A 101 12.04 9.29 -3.20
C GLU A 101 12.10 7.82 -2.83
N TYR A 102 13.31 7.30 -2.59
CA TYR A 102 13.46 5.96 -2.04
C TYR A 102 13.04 5.95 -0.56
N LEU A 103 12.47 4.83 -0.13
CA LEU A 103 11.97 4.72 1.24
C LEU A 103 13.06 4.78 2.30
N ASP A 104 14.28 4.40 1.97
CA ASP A 104 15.37 4.35 2.93
C ASP A 104 15.82 5.72 3.44
N GLY A 105 15.32 6.79 2.86
CA GLY A 105 15.61 8.15 3.32
C GLY A 105 14.75 8.63 4.48
N TYR A 106 13.81 7.81 4.96
CA TYR A 106 12.86 8.21 5.99
C TYR A 106 12.99 7.33 7.23
N ASP A 107 13.12 7.97 8.39
CA ASP A 107 13.28 7.26 9.66
C ASP A 107 11.95 6.83 10.25
N ASP A 108 10.97 7.70 10.25
CA ASP A 108 9.68 7.46 10.88
C ASP A 108 8.58 7.48 9.83
N ILE A 109 7.97 6.32 9.60
CA ILE A 109 6.88 6.16 8.64
C ILE A 109 5.66 5.62 9.37
N PHE A 110 4.48 6.18 9.07
CA PHE A 110 3.21 5.75 9.65
C PHE A 110 2.20 5.52 8.55
N VAL A 111 1.60 4.33 8.51
CA VAL A 111 0.51 4.02 7.58
C VAL A 111 -0.75 4.70 8.08
N VAL A 112 -1.40 5.51 7.24
CA VAL A 112 -2.62 6.23 7.61
C VAL A 112 -3.82 5.83 6.76
N GLY A 113 -3.63 5.03 5.74
CA GLY A 113 -4.70 4.55 4.86
C GLY A 113 -4.12 3.94 3.60
N ASN A 114 -4.89 3.89 2.53
CA ASN A 114 -4.40 3.44 1.24
C ASN A 114 -5.14 4.20 0.12
N ILE A 115 -4.57 4.14 -1.08
CA ILE A 115 -5.09 4.94 -2.22
C ILE A 115 -6.43 4.45 -2.73
N TYR A 116 -6.89 3.27 -2.35
CA TYR A 116 -8.16 2.72 -2.81
C TYR A 116 -9.31 3.03 -1.87
N GLU A 117 -9.06 2.97 -0.56
CA GLU A 117 -10.08 3.22 0.45
C GLU A 117 -10.09 4.69 0.94
N ASN A 118 -8.94 5.35 0.89
CA ASN A 118 -8.74 6.66 1.52
C ASN A 118 -8.09 7.68 0.58
N LYS A 119 -8.44 7.64 -0.69
CA LYS A 119 -7.81 8.48 -1.72
C LYS A 119 -7.82 9.97 -1.35
N ASN A 120 -8.82 10.42 -0.65
CA ASN A 120 -8.93 11.82 -0.23
C ASN A 120 -7.80 12.25 0.71
N LEU A 121 -7.15 11.32 1.38
CA LEU A 121 -6.03 11.66 2.26
C LEU A 121 -4.83 12.24 1.51
N LEU A 122 -4.73 11.97 0.20
CA LEU A 122 -3.67 12.54 -0.62
C LEU A 122 -3.98 13.97 -1.07
N ASN A 123 -5.21 14.41 -0.93
CA ASN A 123 -5.61 15.77 -1.28
C ASN A 123 -5.21 16.70 -0.15
N LYS A 124 -4.10 17.41 -0.32
CA LYS A 124 -3.54 18.26 0.73
C LYS A 124 -4.44 19.39 1.17
N GLY A 125 -5.39 19.78 0.35
CA GLY A 125 -6.36 20.80 0.74
C GLY A 125 -7.54 20.27 1.56
N ALA A 126 -7.72 18.96 1.64
CA ALA A 126 -8.86 18.34 2.32
C ALA A 126 -8.52 17.78 3.70
N GLU A 127 -7.30 17.91 4.14
CA GLU A 127 -6.81 17.32 5.39
C GLU A 127 -7.21 18.07 6.64
N GLU A 128 -7.68 19.24 6.52
CA GLU A 128 -7.84 20.14 7.65
C GLU A 128 -9.09 19.90 8.49
#